data_22bedfea03e0175af8ba7af3a7ae830d
#
_entry.id   22bedfea03e0175af8ba7af3a7ae830d
#
_cell.length_a   1.000
_cell.length_b   1.000
_cell.length_c   1.000
_cell.angle_alpha   90.00
_cell.angle_beta   90.00
_cell.angle_gamma   90.00
#
_symmetry.space_group_name_H-M   'P 1'
#
loop_
_entity.id
_entity.type
_entity.pdbx_description
1 polymer ?
#
loop_
_entity_poly.entity_id
_entity_poly.type
_entity_poly.pdbx_seq_one_letter_code
_entity_poly.pdbx_strand_id
1 'polypeptide(L)'
;MKQRSDYIGILNGIRAYSILIVAGFHLWQQSWLQNLFPSNLLQFMGVRNFSLNWVPRTGYMFVDVMLLLSGFCLFLPYARQMTDPLAPEPDNLRIFFKKRAARILPSYYLCLLLYLIFWVRPSDYANVKQYLQDIFAHLTFTQTFWPESYIGTKFPTALWTLGVEMQFYLVFPLLARVFRRFPLVCWAVLSVLAQVYIVLFAHMPQGNAESLRINQFPAFLGVYANGMLCALFFCRLRIWREREWKKNRILPLAALMLLLFSGAAIVCMLNDGLSRAAIVQRWQVDYRFLFSAMVCVFILLLDAAPKGVQWLFSNRIAAFLSAVSYNFYIWHSTVLLKLKAWRIPYYPDAPEGAAAWPQSAGGEPWHFVWQVKYTVLFWACALLLAAFFTYLIEKPTAKQLLRKKKIIRT
;
A
#
# COMPACT_ATOMS: atom_id res chain seq x y z
N MET A 1 -4.79 24.66 -26.75
CA MET A 1 -4.47 24.32 -25.34
C MET A 1 -4.30 22.81 -25.24
N LYS A 2 -3.09 22.28 -24.96
CA LYS A 2 -2.89 20.85 -24.70
C LYS A 2 -3.68 20.49 -23.45
N GLN A 3 -4.64 19.55 -23.57
CA GLN A 3 -5.28 18.90 -22.42
C GLN A 3 -4.17 18.46 -21.47
N ARG A 4 -4.07 19.07 -20.28
CA ARG A 4 -3.14 18.62 -19.24
C ARG A 4 -3.52 17.20 -18.90
N SER A 5 -2.67 16.25 -19.24
CA SER A 5 -2.86 14.86 -18.91
C SER A 5 -3.12 14.73 -17.40
N ASP A 6 -4.25 14.09 -17.04
CA ASP A 6 -4.57 13.76 -15.63
C ASP A 6 -3.57 12.81 -14.99
N TYR A 7 -2.68 12.29 -15.78
CA TYR A 7 -1.70 11.29 -15.41
C TYR A 7 -0.46 11.92 -14.74
N ILE A 8 -0.22 11.52 -13.50
CA ILE A 8 0.97 11.90 -12.73
C ILE A 8 1.89 10.68 -12.64
N GLY A 9 2.87 10.61 -13.56
CA GLY A 9 3.73 9.43 -13.73
C GLY A 9 4.46 9.00 -12.46
N ILE A 10 4.95 9.95 -11.64
CA ILE A 10 5.70 9.64 -10.41
C ILE A 10 4.89 8.83 -9.38
N LEU A 11 3.55 9.00 -9.33
CA LEU A 11 2.70 8.25 -8.40
C LEU A 11 2.67 6.75 -8.74
N ASN A 12 2.93 6.38 -10.01
CA ASN A 12 3.04 4.97 -10.37
C ASN A 12 4.25 4.33 -9.71
N GLY A 13 5.41 5.00 -9.75
CA GLY A 13 6.60 4.49 -9.09
C GLY A 13 6.42 4.36 -7.60
N ILE A 14 5.85 5.39 -6.95
CA ILE A 14 5.61 5.34 -5.50
C ILE A 14 4.69 4.16 -5.16
N ARG A 15 3.58 3.97 -5.89
CA ARG A 15 2.68 2.82 -5.70
C ARG A 15 3.37 1.49 -5.98
N ALA A 16 4.12 1.39 -7.08
CA ALA A 16 4.83 0.20 -7.46
C ALA A 16 5.86 -0.22 -6.41
N TYR A 17 6.70 0.72 -5.98
CA TYR A 17 7.71 0.43 -4.95
C TYR A 17 7.07 0.11 -3.60
N SER A 18 6.02 0.81 -3.20
CA SER A 18 5.31 0.51 -1.96
C SER A 18 4.79 -0.91 -1.93
N ILE A 19 4.14 -1.38 -2.99
CA ILE A 19 3.60 -2.74 -3.03
C ILE A 19 4.71 -3.80 -3.07
N LEU A 20 5.82 -3.53 -3.77
CA LEU A 20 6.96 -4.44 -3.79
C LEU A 20 7.60 -4.56 -2.41
N ILE A 21 7.72 -3.45 -1.68
CA ILE A 21 8.28 -3.43 -0.32
C ILE A 21 7.34 -4.17 0.66
N VAL A 22 6.02 -3.97 0.55
CA VAL A 22 5.02 -4.73 1.34
C VAL A 22 5.14 -6.24 1.06
N ALA A 23 5.23 -6.63 -0.20
CA ALA A 23 5.40 -8.04 -0.55
C ALA A 23 6.75 -8.60 -0.10
N GLY A 24 7.80 -7.79 -0.16
CA GLY A 24 9.13 -8.11 0.40
C GLY A 24 9.08 -8.37 1.90
N PHE A 25 8.26 -7.62 2.65
CA PHE A 25 8.02 -7.88 4.08
C PHE A 25 7.36 -9.24 4.31
N HIS A 26 6.32 -9.58 3.57
CA HIS A 26 5.67 -10.88 3.70
C HIS A 26 6.57 -12.02 3.23
N LEU A 27 7.37 -11.82 2.19
CA LEU A 27 8.40 -12.77 1.77
C LEU A 27 9.43 -12.99 2.87
N TRP A 28 9.90 -11.92 3.51
CA TRP A 28 10.80 -12.00 4.67
C TRP A 28 10.15 -12.76 5.81
N GLN A 29 8.91 -12.49 6.18
CA GLN A 29 8.19 -13.19 7.24
C GLN A 29 8.06 -14.70 6.97
N GLN A 30 7.94 -15.12 5.72
CA GLN A 30 7.79 -16.53 5.36
C GLN A 30 9.10 -17.25 5.14
N SER A 31 10.17 -16.58 4.76
CA SER A 31 11.46 -17.17 4.40
C SER A 31 12.60 -16.73 5.30
N TRP A 32 12.35 -15.77 6.21
CA TRP A 32 13.38 -15.17 7.07
C TRP A 32 14.62 -14.72 6.28
N LEU A 33 14.39 -14.08 5.12
CA LEU A 33 15.46 -13.53 4.30
C LEU A 33 16.41 -12.70 5.15
N GLN A 34 17.53 -13.30 5.52
CA GLN A 34 18.63 -12.56 6.14
C GLN A 34 19.51 -12.03 5.01
N ASN A 35 19.90 -10.77 5.09
CA ASN A 35 20.97 -10.13 4.30
C ASN A 35 21.12 -10.65 2.87
N LEU A 36 20.20 -10.32 1.95
CA LEU A 36 20.44 -10.49 0.52
C LEU A 36 21.71 -9.77 0.05
N PHE A 37 22.15 -8.78 0.81
CA PHE A 37 23.39 -8.03 0.58
C PHE A 37 24.28 -8.22 1.80
N PRO A 38 25.41 -8.92 1.67
CA PRO A 38 26.36 -9.04 2.75
C PRO A 38 26.79 -7.64 3.20
N SER A 39 26.96 -7.45 4.51
CA SER A 39 27.40 -6.19 5.13
C SER A 39 28.72 -5.63 4.54
N ASN A 40 29.39 -6.43 3.75
CA ASN A 40 30.69 -6.18 3.16
C ASN A 40 30.61 -5.52 1.77
N LEU A 41 29.42 -5.42 1.16
CA LEU A 41 29.29 -4.91 -0.21
C LEU A 41 29.90 -3.50 -0.40
N LEU A 42 29.90 -2.68 0.64
CA LEU A 42 30.46 -1.32 0.62
C LEU A 42 31.73 -1.16 1.44
N GLN A 43 32.37 -2.27 1.88
CA GLN A 43 33.65 -2.21 2.60
C GLN A 43 34.76 -1.54 1.79
N PHE A 44 34.75 -1.73 0.46
CA PHE A 44 35.68 -1.06 -0.45
C PHE A 44 35.56 0.48 -0.44
N MET A 45 34.40 1.03 0.04
CA MET A 45 34.17 2.46 0.23
C MET A 45 34.35 2.91 1.70
N GLY A 46 34.88 2.05 2.56
CA GLY A 46 35.06 2.34 4.00
C GLY A 46 33.78 2.23 4.85
N VAL A 47 32.67 1.79 4.27
CA VAL A 47 31.39 1.62 4.99
C VAL A 47 31.31 0.22 5.60
N ARG A 48 31.57 0.11 6.90
CA ARG A 48 31.71 -1.20 7.59
C ARG A 48 30.41 -1.92 7.90
N ASN A 49 29.26 -1.24 8.01
CA ASN A 49 28.00 -1.83 8.49
C ASN A 49 26.80 -1.39 7.65
N PHE A 50 26.87 -1.57 6.31
CA PHE A 50 25.71 -1.32 5.47
C PHE A 50 24.77 -2.54 5.43
N SER A 51 23.54 -2.38 5.89
CA SER A 51 22.53 -3.43 5.83
C SER A 51 21.23 -2.88 5.21
N LEU A 52 20.70 -3.59 4.22
CA LEU A 52 19.38 -3.30 3.65
C LEU A 52 18.24 -4.07 4.34
N ASN A 53 18.49 -4.72 5.46
CA ASN A 53 17.50 -5.50 6.21
C ASN A 53 16.29 -4.68 6.66
N TRP A 54 16.46 -3.37 6.83
CA TRP A 54 15.37 -2.48 7.18
C TRP A 54 14.28 -2.45 6.10
N VAL A 55 14.62 -2.60 4.81
CA VAL A 55 13.65 -2.55 3.70
C VAL A 55 12.58 -3.65 3.84
N PRO A 56 12.92 -4.95 3.88
CA PRO A 56 11.90 -5.97 4.03
C PRO A 56 11.27 -5.95 5.44
N ARG A 57 12.02 -5.69 6.50
CA ARG A 57 11.50 -5.76 7.87
C ARG A 57 10.55 -4.64 8.26
N THR A 58 10.62 -3.48 7.60
CA THR A 58 9.72 -2.34 7.81
C THR A 58 8.66 -2.20 6.71
N GLY A 59 8.60 -3.15 5.79
CA GLY A 59 7.72 -3.08 4.62
C GLY A 59 6.23 -2.95 4.95
N TYR A 60 5.78 -3.42 6.10
CA TYR A 60 4.40 -3.26 6.57
C TYR A 60 3.97 -1.78 6.67
N MET A 61 4.90 -0.85 6.89
CA MET A 61 4.63 0.60 6.94
C MET A 61 4.19 1.16 5.58
N PHE A 62 4.58 0.52 4.48
CA PHE A 62 4.25 0.98 3.14
C PHE A 62 2.78 0.76 2.76
N VAL A 63 2.02 0.04 3.57
CA VAL A 63 0.55 0.05 3.52
C VAL A 63 0.02 1.45 3.78
N ASP A 64 0.58 2.18 4.75
CA ASP A 64 0.21 3.56 5.05
C ASP A 64 0.46 4.48 3.84
N VAL A 65 1.55 4.24 3.07
CA VAL A 65 1.81 4.97 1.82
C VAL A 65 0.73 4.68 0.76
N MET A 66 0.25 3.45 0.66
CA MET A 66 -0.83 3.10 -0.29
C MET A 66 -2.15 3.79 0.07
N LEU A 67 -2.50 3.84 1.36
CA LEU A 67 -3.69 4.53 1.86
C LEU A 67 -3.56 6.05 1.71
N LEU A 68 -2.38 6.62 1.95
CA LEU A 68 -2.06 8.02 1.67
C LEU A 68 -2.27 8.35 0.18
N LEU A 69 -1.76 7.51 -0.72
CA LEU A 69 -1.96 7.67 -2.17
C LEU A 69 -3.44 7.57 -2.56
N SER A 70 -4.25 6.77 -1.84
CA SER A 70 -5.69 6.73 -2.04
C SER A 70 -6.31 8.09 -1.70
N GLY A 71 -6.00 8.67 -0.53
CA GLY A 71 -6.42 10.02 -0.16
C GLY A 71 -5.97 11.08 -1.18
N PHE A 72 -4.71 11.04 -1.60
CA PHE A 72 -4.16 11.93 -2.62
C PHE A 72 -4.92 11.83 -3.96
N CYS A 73 -5.01 10.63 -4.52
CA CYS A 73 -5.60 10.42 -5.84
C CYS A 73 -7.10 10.73 -5.89
N LEU A 74 -7.83 10.44 -4.80
CA LEU A 74 -9.25 10.74 -4.71
C LEU A 74 -9.51 12.24 -4.59
N PHE A 75 -8.68 12.95 -3.84
CA PHE A 75 -8.86 14.38 -3.64
C PHE A 75 -8.24 15.22 -4.77
N LEU A 76 -7.36 14.67 -5.58
CA LEU A 76 -6.67 15.40 -6.67
C LEU A 76 -7.60 16.16 -7.62
N PRO A 77 -8.76 15.62 -8.10
CA PRO A 77 -9.70 16.39 -8.93
C PRO A 77 -10.24 17.62 -8.20
N TYR A 78 -10.54 17.51 -6.92
CA TYR A 78 -10.99 18.62 -6.08
C TYR A 78 -9.89 19.66 -5.86
N ALA A 79 -8.66 19.20 -5.58
CA ALA A 79 -7.49 20.07 -5.42
C ALA A 79 -7.20 20.87 -6.70
N ARG A 80 -7.34 20.26 -7.87
CA ARG A 80 -7.22 20.95 -9.16
C ARG A 80 -8.26 22.04 -9.32
N GLN A 81 -9.53 21.75 -9.04
CA GLN A 81 -10.60 22.73 -9.12
C GLN A 81 -10.43 23.90 -8.12
N MET A 82 -9.86 23.62 -6.93
CA MET A 82 -9.54 24.66 -5.95
C MET A 82 -8.40 25.57 -6.38
N THR A 83 -7.55 25.14 -7.30
CA THR A 83 -6.35 25.87 -7.74
C THR A 83 -6.48 26.42 -9.15
N ASP A 84 -7.35 25.86 -9.97
CA ASP A 84 -7.64 26.27 -11.35
C ASP A 84 -9.15 26.16 -11.60
N PRO A 85 -9.86 27.29 -11.63
CA PRO A 85 -11.32 27.32 -11.88
C PRO A 85 -11.74 26.71 -13.24
N LEU A 86 -10.80 26.60 -14.19
CA LEU A 86 -11.04 25.97 -15.51
C LEU A 86 -10.81 24.45 -15.49
N ALA A 87 -10.37 23.89 -14.36
CA ALA A 87 -10.21 22.45 -14.24
C ALA A 87 -11.57 21.73 -14.31
N PRO A 88 -11.62 20.52 -14.88
CA PRO A 88 -12.84 19.72 -14.92
C PRO A 88 -13.44 19.50 -13.53
N GLU A 89 -14.76 19.52 -13.45
CA GLU A 89 -15.44 19.20 -12.20
C GLU A 89 -15.18 17.76 -11.75
N PRO A 90 -15.04 17.53 -10.43
CA PRO A 90 -14.99 16.20 -9.89
C PRO A 90 -16.21 15.36 -10.24
N ASP A 91 -16.05 14.06 -10.33
CA ASP A 91 -17.14 13.12 -10.57
C ASP A 91 -18.28 13.32 -9.57
N ASN A 92 -19.52 13.23 -10.04
CA ASN A 92 -20.66 13.14 -9.13
C ASN A 92 -20.66 11.80 -8.37
N LEU A 93 -21.45 11.71 -7.29
CA LEU A 93 -21.49 10.54 -6.39
C LEU A 93 -21.70 9.22 -7.14
N ARG A 94 -22.63 9.18 -8.08
CA ARG A 94 -22.94 7.97 -8.84
C ARG A 94 -21.76 7.51 -9.69
N ILE A 95 -21.09 8.43 -10.37
CA ILE A 95 -19.91 8.12 -11.19
C ILE A 95 -18.73 7.74 -10.29
N PHE A 96 -18.54 8.45 -9.17
CA PHE A 96 -17.52 8.14 -8.18
C PHE A 96 -17.62 6.68 -7.70
N PHE A 97 -18.77 6.29 -7.15
CA PHE A 97 -18.96 4.92 -6.64
C PHE A 97 -18.88 3.88 -7.75
N LYS A 98 -19.43 4.18 -8.93
CA LYS A 98 -19.35 3.27 -10.09
C LYS A 98 -17.90 3.01 -10.51
N LYS A 99 -17.05 4.04 -10.55
CA LYS A 99 -15.62 3.89 -10.88
C LYS A 99 -14.87 3.07 -9.81
N ARG A 100 -15.19 3.26 -8.52
CA ARG A 100 -14.56 2.49 -7.43
C ARG A 100 -15.00 1.03 -7.46
N ALA A 101 -16.30 0.80 -7.56
CA ALA A 101 -16.87 -0.54 -7.68
C ALA A 101 -16.29 -1.30 -8.88
N ALA A 102 -16.25 -0.68 -10.06
CA ALA A 102 -15.70 -1.30 -11.27
C ALA A 102 -14.23 -1.68 -11.15
N ARG A 103 -13.47 -0.96 -10.32
CA ARG A 103 -12.04 -1.23 -10.09
C ARG A 103 -11.81 -2.33 -9.07
N ILE A 104 -12.59 -2.37 -7.98
CA ILE A 104 -12.31 -3.23 -6.83
C ILE A 104 -13.10 -4.53 -6.87
N LEU A 105 -14.42 -4.45 -7.05
CA LEU A 105 -15.31 -5.59 -6.81
C LEU A 105 -15.03 -6.80 -7.69
N PRO A 106 -14.68 -6.69 -9.01
CA PRO A 106 -14.50 -7.87 -9.84
C PRO A 106 -13.39 -8.80 -9.35
N SER A 107 -12.19 -8.27 -9.13
CA SER A 107 -11.06 -9.08 -8.65
C SER A 107 -11.22 -9.51 -7.19
N TYR A 108 -11.82 -8.67 -6.37
CA TYR A 108 -12.05 -8.97 -4.95
C TYR A 108 -13.02 -10.15 -4.78
N TYR A 109 -14.22 -10.06 -5.36
CA TYR A 109 -15.20 -11.14 -5.22
C TYR A 109 -14.80 -12.41 -5.96
N LEU A 110 -14.06 -12.29 -7.07
CA LEU A 110 -13.48 -13.47 -7.71
C LEU A 110 -12.45 -14.15 -6.81
N CYS A 111 -11.61 -13.37 -6.10
CA CYS A 111 -10.70 -13.93 -5.11
C CYS A 111 -11.46 -14.67 -4.00
N LEU A 112 -12.47 -14.05 -3.41
CA LEU A 112 -13.29 -14.71 -2.39
C LEU A 112 -13.93 -15.99 -2.91
N LEU A 113 -14.51 -15.96 -4.11
CA LEU A 113 -15.14 -17.13 -4.73
C LEU A 113 -14.13 -18.28 -4.92
N LEU A 114 -12.94 -17.97 -5.46
CA LEU A 114 -11.89 -18.99 -5.62
C LEU A 114 -11.44 -19.56 -4.27
N TYR A 115 -11.35 -18.71 -3.23
CA TYR A 115 -11.02 -19.19 -1.89
C TYR A 115 -12.10 -20.11 -1.32
N LEU A 116 -13.37 -19.78 -1.48
CA LEU A 116 -14.50 -20.63 -1.03
C LEU A 116 -14.56 -21.97 -1.77
N ILE A 117 -14.20 -21.99 -3.05
CA ILE A 117 -14.20 -23.23 -3.85
C ILE A 117 -13.01 -24.13 -3.46
N PHE A 118 -11.82 -23.57 -3.28
CA PHE A 118 -10.59 -24.37 -3.23
C PHE A 118 -9.98 -24.51 -1.85
N TRP A 119 -10.17 -23.54 -0.94
CA TRP A 119 -9.33 -23.48 0.27
C TRP A 119 -10.06 -23.22 1.58
N VAL A 120 -11.25 -22.63 1.58
CA VAL A 120 -11.98 -22.29 2.81
C VAL A 120 -13.08 -23.30 3.04
N ARG A 121 -13.02 -24.04 4.16
CA ARG A 121 -13.99 -25.07 4.52
C ARG A 121 -14.58 -24.82 5.90
N PRO A 122 -15.83 -25.26 6.17
CA PRO A 122 -16.41 -25.13 7.50
C PRO A 122 -15.57 -25.79 8.60
N SER A 123 -14.86 -26.89 8.27
CA SER A 123 -13.96 -27.61 9.17
C SER A 123 -12.72 -26.83 9.60
N ASP A 124 -12.37 -25.74 8.90
CA ASP A 124 -11.20 -24.90 9.23
C ASP A 124 -11.48 -23.91 10.38
N TYR A 125 -12.73 -23.86 10.85
CA TYR A 125 -13.22 -22.96 11.89
C TYR A 125 -13.71 -23.74 13.11
N ALA A 126 -13.70 -23.12 14.28
CA ALA A 126 -14.15 -23.75 15.52
C ALA A 126 -15.65 -24.13 15.49
N ASN A 127 -16.45 -23.39 14.72
CA ASN A 127 -17.88 -23.65 14.53
C ASN A 127 -18.41 -22.97 13.26
N VAL A 128 -19.60 -23.41 12.83
CA VAL A 128 -20.29 -22.90 11.64
C VAL A 128 -20.59 -21.40 11.73
N LYS A 129 -20.85 -20.87 12.93
CA LYS A 129 -21.11 -19.44 13.13
C LYS A 129 -19.88 -18.60 12.74
N GLN A 130 -18.69 -18.99 13.16
CA GLN A 130 -17.44 -18.28 12.78
C GLN A 130 -17.18 -18.37 11.29
N TYR A 131 -17.42 -19.53 10.67
CA TYR A 131 -17.31 -19.69 9.21
C TYR A 131 -18.24 -18.72 8.47
N LEU A 132 -19.54 -18.68 8.83
CA LEU A 132 -20.50 -17.77 8.20
C LEU A 132 -20.19 -16.29 8.48
N GLN A 133 -19.72 -15.98 9.69
CA GLN A 133 -19.31 -14.64 10.08
C GLN A 133 -18.11 -14.16 9.25
N ASP A 134 -17.12 -15.01 9.02
CA ASP A 134 -15.94 -14.66 8.23
C ASP A 134 -16.31 -14.38 6.77
N ILE A 135 -17.18 -15.23 6.17
CA ILE A 135 -17.71 -15.00 4.82
C ILE A 135 -18.49 -13.69 4.76
N PHE A 136 -19.43 -13.47 5.68
CA PHE A 136 -20.25 -12.26 5.72
C PHE A 136 -19.38 -11.00 5.86
N ALA A 137 -18.40 -11.05 6.75
CA ALA A 137 -17.49 -9.93 6.99
C ALA A 137 -16.70 -9.57 5.74
N HIS A 138 -16.19 -10.56 4.98
CA HIS A 138 -15.50 -10.32 3.73
C HIS A 138 -16.45 -9.85 2.62
N LEU A 139 -17.65 -10.42 2.50
CA LEU A 139 -18.64 -9.97 1.52
C LEU A 139 -19.05 -8.50 1.72
N THR A 140 -19.06 -8.02 2.96
CA THR A 140 -19.50 -6.67 3.34
C THR A 140 -18.33 -5.70 3.62
N PHE A 141 -17.08 -6.12 3.44
CA PHE A 141 -15.87 -5.32 3.78
C PHE A 141 -15.78 -4.91 5.25
N THR A 142 -16.37 -5.70 6.15
CA THR A 142 -16.38 -5.45 7.60
C THR A 142 -15.42 -6.36 8.38
N GLN A 143 -14.54 -7.09 7.69
CA GLN A 143 -13.59 -8.05 8.29
C GLN A 143 -12.69 -7.43 9.37
N THR A 144 -12.45 -6.13 9.32
CA THR A 144 -11.67 -5.43 10.35
C THR A 144 -12.44 -5.20 11.65
N PHE A 145 -13.75 -5.37 11.67
CA PHE A 145 -14.55 -5.17 12.88
C PHE A 145 -14.61 -6.43 13.79
N TRP A 146 -14.23 -7.59 13.24
CA TRP A 146 -14.40 -8.88 13.92
C TRP A 146 -13.02 -9.55 14.10
N PRO A 147 -12.59 -9.82 15.36
CA PRO A 147 -11.33 -10.52 15.60
C PRO A 147 -11.22 -11.83 14.82
N GLU A 148 -12.29 -12.58 14.75
CA GLU A 148 -12.35 -13.88 14.05
C GLU A 148 -12.13 -13.74 12.54
N SER A 149 -12.61 -12.65 11.94
CA SER A 149 -12.46 -12.37 10.50
C SER A 149 -11.20 -11.58 10.14
N TYR A 150 -10.51 -11.02 11.13
CA TYR A 150 -9.26 -10.30 10.94
C TYR A 150 -8.05 -11.17 11.26
N ILE A 151 -8.03 -11.81 12.44
CA ILE A 151 -6.91 -12.64 12.92
C ILE A 151 -7.09 -14.10 12.51
N GLY A 152 -8.29 -14.63 12.66
CA GLY A 152 -8.64 -16.04 12.44
C GLY A 152 -9.08 -16.40 11.03
N THR A 153 -9.14 -15.41 10.13
CA THR A 153 -9.60 -15.62 8.75
C THR A 153 -8.80 -16.67 8.00
N LYS A 154 -9.49 -17.41 7.12
CA LYS A 154 -8.87 -18.32 6.14
C LYS A 154 -8.77 -17.71 4.73
N PHE A 155 -9.32 -16.52 4.54
CA PHE A 155 -9.11 -15.72 3.35
C PHE A 155 -7.72 -15.06 3.36
N PRO A 156 -7.25 -14.48 2.24
CA PRO A 156 -5.96 -13.76 2.22
C PRO A 156 -5.94 -12.65 3.26
N THR A 157 -5.01 -12.72 4.20
CA THR A 157 -4.92 -11.75 5.29
C THR A 157 -4.74 -10.30 4.79
N ALA A 158 -4.11 -10.10 3.63
CA ALA A 158 -3.94 -8.79 3.02
C ALA A 158 -5.27 -8.07 2.71
N LEU A 159 -6.40 -8.78 2.64
CA LEU A 159 -7.71 -8.19 2.30
C LEU A 159 -8.24 -7.21 3.35
N TRP A 160 -7.69 -7.19 4.57
CA TRP A 160 -8.11 -6.26 5.61
C TRP A 160 -8.01 -4.79 5.18
N THR A 161 -6.98 -4.44 4.40
CA THR A 161 -6.79 -3.06 3.93
C THR A 161 -7.87 -2.61 2.97
N LEU A 162 -8.45 -3.56 2.18
CA LEU A 162 -9.57 -3.25 1.30
C LEU A 162 -10.83 -2.94 2.09
N GLY A 163 -11.02 -3.55 3.26
CA GLY A 163 -12.08 -3.16 4.19
C GLY A 163 -11.91 -1.69 4.64
N VAL A 164 -10.71 -1.32 5.07
CA VAL A 164 -10.40 0.07 5.45
C VAL A 164 -10.57 1.04 4.26
N GLU A 165 -10.14 0.66 3.08
CA GLU A 165 -10.26 1.49 1.88
C GLU A 165 -11.73 1.68 1.46
N MET A 166 -12.56 0.65 1.55
CA MET A 166 -14.00 0.75 1.26
C MET A 166 -14.72 1.63 2.28
N GLN A 167 -14.36 1.57 3.55
CA GLN A 167 -14.88 2.47 4.58
C GLN A 167 -14.51 3.93 4.27
N PHE A 168 -13.27 4.18 3.82
CA PHE A 168 -12.87 5.50 3.37
C PHE A 168 -13.68 5.98 2.17
N TYR A 169 -13.93 5.13 1.17
CA TYR A 169 -14.75 5.52 0.01
C TYR A 169 -16.17 5.91 0.38
N LEU A 170 -16.77 5.27 1.39
CA LEU A 170 -18.10 5.63 1.86
C LEU A 170 -18.16 7.04 2.45
N VAL A 171 -17.15 7.43 3.24
CA VAL A 171 -17.12 8.75 3.89
C VAL A 171 -16.44 9.83 3.05
N PHE A 172 -15.64 9.46 2.04
CA PHE A 172 -14.83 10.37 1.24
C PHE A 172 -15.63 11.52 0.61
N PRO A 173 -16.83 11.32 0.00
CA PRO A 173 -17.56 12.42 -0.61
C PRO A 173 -17.94 13.54 0.38
N LEU A 174 -18.26 13.17 1.63
CA LEU A 174 -18.51 14.11 2.71
C LEU A 174 -17.23 14.82 3.12
N LEU A 175 -16.16 14.05 3.35
CA LEU A 175 -14.84 14.59 3.69
C LEU A 175 -14.34 15.55 2.62
N ALA A 176 -14.46 15.22 1.34
CA ALA A 176 -14.03 16.07 0.24
C ALA A 176 -14.78 17.39 0.21
N ARG A 177 -16.10 17.38 0.52
CA ARG A 177 -16.91 18.61 0.61
C ARG A 177 -16.43 19.54 1.71
N VAL A 178 -16.18 19.00 2.92
CA VAL A 178 -15.71 19.80 4.07
C VAL A 178 -14.27 20.26 3.83
N PHE A 179 -13.41 19.37 3.33
CA PHE A 179 -12.00 19.65 3.06
C PHE A 179 -11.81 20.76 2.01
N ARG A 180 -12.68 20.83 0.99
CA ARG A 180 -12.67 21.95 0.01
C ARG A 180 -12.88 23.29 0.67
N ARG A 181 -13.76 23.36 1.68
CA ARG A 181 -14.12 24.64 2.34
C ARG A 181 -13.08 25.04 3.40
N PHE A 182 -12.60 24.06 4.18
CA PHE A 182 -11.71 24.28 5.32
C PHE A 182 -10.56 23.26 5.35
N PRO A 183 -9.60 23.30 4.38
CA PRO A 183 -8.62 22.21 4.21
C PRO A 183 -7.74 22.01 5.44
N LEU A 184 -7.18 23.07 6.03
CA LEU A 184 -6.30 22.95 7.18
C LEU A 184 -7.04 22.53 8.45
N VAL A 185 -8.25 23.06 8.67
CA VAL A 185 -9.05 22.68 9.83
C VAL A 185 -9.48 21.22 9.74
N CYS A 186 -9.97 20.80 8.56
CA CYS A 186 -10.38 19.41 8.36
C CYS A 186 -9.19 18.46 8.50
N TRP A 187 -8.02 18.80 7.95
CA TRP A 187 -6.78 18.06 8.13
C TRP A 187 -6.40 17.94 9.60
N ALA A 188 -6.42 19.04 10.37
CA ALA A 188 -6.08 19.04 11.78
C ALA A 188 -7.06 18.18 12.59
N VAL A 189 -8.37 18.34 12.35
CA VAL A 189 -9.41 17.56 13.04
C VAL A 189 -9.26 16.07 12.77
N LEU A 190 -9.09 15.66 11.51
CA LEU A 190 -8.92 14.25 11.16
C LEU A 190 -7.63 13.66 11.74
N SER A 191 -6.56 14.45 11.78
CA SER A 191 -5.29 14.03 12.40
C SER A 191 -5.42 13.87 13.90
N VAL A 192 -6.07 14.81 14.59
CA VAL A 192 -6.33 14.73 16.02
C VAL A 192 -7.25 13.54 16.34
N LEU A 193 -8.31 13.33 15.57
CA LEU A 193 -9.22 12.17 15.76
C LEU A 193 -8.47 10.84 15.60
N ALA A 194 -7.55 10.73 14.63
CA ALA A 194 -6.72 9.53 14.47
C ALA A 194 -5.82 9.32 15.70
N GLN A 195 -5.16 10.38 16.21
CA GLN A 195 -4.29 10.27 17.37
C GLN A 195 -5.08 9.97 18.66
N VAL A 196 -6.23 10.59 18.86
CA VAL A 196 -7.12 10.28 19.99
C VAL A 196 -7.55 8.82 19.93
N TYR A 197 -7.97 8.33 18.75
CA TYR A 197 -8.32 6.93 18.59
C TYR A 197 -7.13 6.00 18.95
N ILE A 198 -5.95 6.31 18.45
CA ILE A 198 -4.73 5.53 18.71
C ILE A 198 -4.42 5.52 20.21
N VAL A 199 -4.44 6.68 20.88
CA VAL A 199 -4.15 6.79 22.32
C VAL A 199 -5.16 5.99 23.14
N LEU A 200 -6.45 6.07 22.81
CA LEU A 200 -7.51 5.41 23.60
C LEU A 200 -7.55 3.88 23.38
N PHE A 201 -7.28 3.40 22.17
CA PHE A 201 -7.57 2.02 21.81
C PHE A 201 -6.34 1.18 21.45
N ALA A 202 -5.26 1.78 20.95
CA ALA A 202 -4.09 1.04 20.48
C ALA A 202 -3.03 0.83 21.57
N HIS A 203 -3.02 1.65 22.63
CA HIS A 203 -2.09 1.50 23.76
C HIS A 203 -2.55 0.50 24.84
N MET A 204 -3.70 -0.09 24.68
CA MET A 204 -4.15 -1.12 25.65
C MET A 204 -3.37 -2.42 25.43
N PRO A 205 -2.67 -2.95 26.47
CA PRO A 205 -1.87 -4.16 26.36
C PRO A 205 -2.76 -5.39 26.23
N GLN A 206 -2.98 -5.88 25.01
CA GLN A 206 -3.74 -7.11 24.76
C GLN A 206 -3.31 -7.82 23.46
N GLY A 207 -2.07 -8.26 23.37
CA GLY A 207 -1.63 -9.23 22.36
C GLY A 207 -2.09 -8.98 20.92
N ASN A 208 -2.60 -10.02 20.24
CA ASN A 208 -3.06 -9.92 18.84
C ASN A 208 -4.25 -8.97 18.61
N ALA A 209 -5.00 -8.59 19.66
CA ALA A 209 -6.05 -7.60 19.56
C ALA A 209 -5.53 -6.18 19.30
N GLU A 210 -4.25 -5.91 19.62
CA GLU A 210 -3.62 -4.63 19.34
C GLU A 210 -3.52 -4.37 17.83
N SER A 211 -3.11 -5.37 17.03
CA SER A 211 -3.03 -5.22 15.57
C SER A 211 -4.40 -4.96 14.93
N LEU A 212 -5.46 -5.58 15.44
CA LEU A 212 -6.83 -5.29 15.01
C LEU A 212 -7.19 -3.83 15.22
N ARG A 213 -6.84 -3.25 16.38
CA ARG A 213 -7.21 -1.88 16.74
C ARG A 213 -6.45 -0.84 15.93
N ILE A 214 -5.14 -0.99 15.77
CA ILE A 214 -4.33 -0.04 14.99
C ILE A 214 -4.62 -0.09 13.47
N ASN A 215 -5.26 -1.15 13.01
CA ASN A 215 -5.64 -1.35 11.61
C ASN A 215 -7.13 -1.08 11.34
N GLN A 216 -7.81 -0.38 12.24
CA GLN A 216 -9.14 0.17 12.00
C GLN A 216 -9.10 1.47 11.20
N PHE A 217 -10.16 1.74 10.46
CA PHE A 217 -10.27 2.95 9.64
C PHE A 217 -9.99 4.26 10.41
N PRO A 218 -10.47 4.48 11.65
CA PRO A 218 -10.18 5.73 12.38
C PRO A 218 -8.69 5.98 12.61
N ALA A 219 -7.89 4.92 12.79
CA ALA A 219 -6.44 5.05 12.96
C ALA A 219 -5.72 5.60 11.70
N PHE A 220 -6.34 5.52 10.53
CA PHE A 220 -5.78 6.00 9.26
C PHE A 220 -6.32 7.37 8.83
N LEU A 221 -7.23 8.00 9.57
CA LEU A 221 -7.80 9.31 9.20
C LEU A 221 -6.72 10.37 8.96
N GLY A 222 -5.67 10.42 9.79
CA GLY A 222 -4.55 11.32 9.61
C GLY A 222 -3.72 11.02 8.35
N VAL A 223 -3.55 9.76 8.00
CA VAL A 223 -2.85 9.31 6.78
C VAL A 223 -3.62 9.75 5.53
N TYR A 224 -4.92 9.52 5.49
CA TYR A 224 -5.78 9.98 4.40
C TYR A 224 -5.82 11.51 4.31
N ALA A 225 -5.90 12.21 5.45
CA ALA A 225 -5.89 13.67 5.51
C ALA A 225 -4.57 14.24 4.99
N ASN A 226 -3.42 13.63 5.34
CA ASN A 226 -2.10 13.96 4.78
C ASN A 226 -2.10 13.80 3.26
N GLY A 227 -2.65 12.71 2.72
CA GLY A 227 -2.78 12.50 1.28
C GLY A 227 -3.63 13.56 0.59
N MET A 228 -4.79 13.92 1.17
CA MET A 228 -5.67 14.97 0.64
C MET A 228 -4.99 16.34 0.65
N LEU A 229 -4.33 16.70 1.75
CA LEU A 229 -3.60 17.96 1.87
C LEU A 229 -2.39 18.02 0.92
N CYS A 230 -1.68 16.91 0.79
CA CYS A 230 -0.58 16.75 -0.18
C CYS A 230 -1.05 17.02 -1.61
N ALA A 231 -2.22 16.52 -2.02
CA ALA A 231 -2.78 16.77 -3.35
C ALA A 231 -3.04 18.27 -3.58
N LEU A 232 -3.51 18.99 -2.57
CA LEU A 232 -3.71 20.44 -2.67
C LEU A 232 -2.37 21.19 -2.82
N PHE A 233 -1.39 20.88 -1.97
CA PHE A 233 -0.06 21.49 -2.08
C PHE A 233 0.63 21.12 -3.39
N PHE A 234 0.48 19.91 -3.86
CA PHE A 234 0.99 19.46 -5.15
C PHE A 234 0.46 20.33 -6.31
N CYS A 235 -0.83 20.59 -6.36
CA CYS A 235 -1.41 21.45 -7.37
C CYS A 235 -0.91 22.91 -7.26
N ARG A 236 -0.86 23.46 -6.04
CA ARG A 236 -0.36 24.81 -5.80
C ARG A 236 1.11 24.96 -6.17
N LEU A 237 1.94 24.00 -5.76
CA LEU A 237 3.37 24.00 -6.06
C LEU A 237 3.64 23.91 -7.56
N ARG A 238 2.86 23.13 -8.32
CA ARG A 238 2.98 23.06 -9.78
C ARG A 238 2.68 24.39 -10.45
N ILE A 239 1.63 25.09 -10.03
CA ILE A 239 1.28 26.42 -10.57
C ILE A 239 2.38 27.42 -10.25
N TRP A 240 2.87 27.43 -9.00
CA TRP A 240 3.94 28.31 -8.59
C TRP A 240 5.23 28.04 -9.41
N ARG A 241 5.60 26.77 -9.59
CA ARG A 241 6.76 26.37 -10.39
C ARG A 241 6.67 26.81 -11.85
N GLU A 242 5.53 26.70 -12.47
CA GLU A 242 5.33 27.13 -13.87
C GLU A 242 5.58 28.63 -14.04
N ARG A 243 5.32 29.42 -13.01
CA ARG A 243 5.56 30.87 -13.02
C ARG A 243 7.01 31.24 -12.74
N GLU A 244 7.63 30.62 -11.76
CA GLU A 244 8.92 31.07 -11.20
C GLU A 244 10.12 30.27 -11.70
N TRP A 245 9.99 28.93 -11.93
CA TRP A 245 11.12 28.06 -12.20
C TRP A 245 11.70 28.14 -13.61
N LYS A 246 10.97 28.67 -14.57
CA LYS A 246 11.51 28.88 -15.91
C LYS A 246 12.71 29.85 -15.90
N LYS A 247 12.84 30.64 -14.85
CA LYS A 247 13.88 31.68 -14.68
C LYS A 247 15.05 31.22 -13.82
N ASN A 248 14.95 30.12 -13.06
CA ASN A 248 15.97 29.74 -12.07
C ASN A 248 16.32 28.25 -12.14
N ARG A 249 17.57 27.94 -12.58
CA ARG A 249 18.10 26.56 -12.70
C ARG A 249 18.49 25.95 -11.35
N ILE A 250 18.63 26.74 -10.29
CA ILE A 250 19.08 26.29 -8.97
C ILE A 250 17.94 25.55 -8.25
N LEU A 251 16.70 25.95 -8.47
CA LEU A 251 15.54 25.37 -7.76
C LEU A 251 15.35 23.85 -7.94
N PRO A 252 15.52 23.26 -9.16
CA PRO A 252 15.47 21.80 -9.30
C PRO A 252 16.58 21.07 -8.54
N LEU A 253 17.76 21.68 -8.45
CA LEU A 253 18.89 21.12 -7.70
C LEU A 253 18.62 21.21 -6.18
N ALA A 254 18.10 22.32 -5.69
CA ALA A 254 17.67 22.46 -4.30
C ALA A 254 16.58 21.45 -3.94
N ALA A 255 15.62 21.24 -4.84
CA ALA A 255 14.59 20.22 -4.65
C ALA A 255 15.19 18.80 -4.60
N LEU A 256 16.21 18.52 -5.41
CA LEU A 256 16.94 17.25 -5.36
C LEU A 256 17.67 17.05 -4.01
N MET A 257 18.37 18.06 -3.53
CA MET A 257 19.05 17.98 -2.23
C MET A 257 18.06 17.73 -1.08
N LEU A 258 16.95 18.47 -1.08
CA LEU A 258 15.89 18.26 -0.09
C LEU A 258 15.21 16.90 -0.25
N LEU A 259 15.06 16.39 -1.47
CA LEU A 259 14.53 15.05 -1.73
C LEU A 259 15.44 13.97 -1.13
N LEU A 260 16.74 14.08 -1.37
CA LEU A 260 17.74 13.16 -0.79
C LEU A 260 17.72 13.23 0.74
N PHE A 261 17.64 14.43 1.31
CA PHE A 261 17.53 14.60 2.76
C PHE A 261 16.23 13.99 3.31
N SER A 262 15.09 14.23 2.66
CA SER A 262 13.82 13.63 3.09
C SER A 262 13.83 12.11 2.96
N GLY A 263 14.44 11.57 1.91
CA GLY A 263 14.65 10.14 1.74
C GLY A 263 15.52 9.54 2.84
N ALA A 264 16.65 10.18 3.15
CA ALA A 264 17.54 9.78 4.25
C ALA A 264 16.82 9.83 5.61
N ALA A 265 16.02 10.87 5.86
CA ALA A 265 15.24 10.98 7.10
C ALA A 265 14.18 9.87 7.20
N ILE A 266 13.50 9.49 6.10
CA ILE A 266 12.60 8.34 6.06
C ILE A 266 13.37 7.05 6.39
N VAL A 267 14.54 6.83 5.79
CA VAL A 267 15.38 5.66 6.06
C VAL A 267 15.82 5.61 7.53
N CYS A 268 16.26 6.73 8.10
CA CYS A 268 16.61 6.82 9.52
C CYS A 268 15.43 6.48 10.41
N MET A 269 14.25 6.99 10.08
CA MET A 269 13.02 6.72 10.81
C MET A 269 12.62 5.24 10.76
N LEU A 270 12.74 4.60 9.59
CA LEU A 270 12.47 3.16 9.43
C LEU A 270 13.51 2.30 10.18
N ASN A 271 14.78 2.70 10.18
CA ASN A 271 15.83 2.03 10.97
C ASN A 271 15.62 2.16 12.48
N ASP A 272 15.16 3.31 12.96
CA ASP A 272 14.77 3.47 14.37
C ASP A 272 13.62 2.50 14.73
N GLY A 273 12.62 2.38 13.86
CA GLY A 273 11.56 1.38 14.00
C GLY A 273 12.08 -0.04 14.08
N LEU A 274 13.12 -0.37 13.31
CA LEU A 274 13.76 -1.68 13.35
C LEU A 274 14.49 -1.95 14.67
N SER A 275 15.16 -0.97 15.24
CA SER A 275 15.88 -1.10 16.52
C SER A 275 14.93 -1.32 17.71
N ARG A 276 13.70 -0.83 17.61
CA ARG A 276 12.62 -1.00 18.60
C ARG A 276 11.73 -2.21 18.34
N ALA A 277 12.16 -3.13 17.49
CA ALA A 277 11.37 -4.22 16.91
C ALA A 277 10.76 -5.24 17.89
N ALA A 278 11.06 -5.18 19.18
CA ALA A 278 10.32 -5.96 20.18
C ALA A 278 8.81 -5.61 20.19
N ILE A 279 8.42 -4.44 19.64
CA ILE A 279 7.03 -3.99 19.55
C ILE A 279 6.83 -3.25 18.21
N VAL A 280 6.88 -3.99 17.11
CA VAL A 280 6.68 -3.49 15.73
C VAL A 280 5.42 -2.62 15.61
N GLN A 281 4.35 -3.02 16.25
CA GLN A 281 3.07 -2.32 16.22
C GLN A 281 3.12 -0.98 16.95
N ARG A 282 3.88 -0.87 18.05
CA ARG A 282 3.99 0.37 18.82
C ARG A 282 4.64 1.50 18.02
N TRP A 283 5.65 1.17 17.21
CA TRP A 283 6.27 2.15 16.35
C TRP A 283 5.28 2.71 15.30
N GLN A 284 4.40 1.87 14.72
CA GLN A 284 3.34 2.34 13.82
C GLN A 284 2.41 3.34 14.51
N VAL A 285 2.05 3.04 15.75
CA VAL A 285 1.19 3.91 16.56
C VAL A 285 1.83 5.28 16.74
N ASP A 286 3.09 5.31 17.16
CA ASP A 286 3.79 6.55 17.49
C ASP A 286 4.15 7.38 16.27
N TYR A 287 4.49 6.75 15.15
CA TYR A 287 5.10 7.41 13.99
C TYR A 287 4.29 7.41 12.70
N ARG A 288 3.14 6.73 12.65
CA ARG A 288 2.30 6.64 11.43
C ARG A 288 2.00 8.00 10.82
N PHE A 289 1.56 8.94 11.62
CA PHE A 289 1.24 10.30 11.16
C PHE A 289 2.49 11.00 10.59
N LEU A 290 3.59 11.00 11.35
CA LEU A 290 4.84 11.65 10.93
C LEU A 290 5.41 10.98 9.67
N PHE A 291 5.44 9.65 9.61
CA PHE A 291 5.88 8.90 8.45
C PHE A 291 5.09 9.29 7.19
N SER A 292 3.76 9.30 7.28
CA SER A 292 2.91 9.69 6.16
C SER A 292 3.10 11.16 5.75
N ALA A 293 3.33 12.07 6.69
CA ALA A 293 3.66 13.47 6.41
C ALA A 293 5.00 13.60 5.68
N MET A 294 6.03 12.87 6.11
CA MET A 294 7.34 12.84 5.44
C MET A 294 7.24 12.28 4.00
N VAL A 295 6.42 11.25 3.80
CA VAL A 295 6.13 10.74 2.44
C VAL A 295 5.45 11.81 1.58
N CYS A 296 4.57 12.63 2.14
CA CYS A 296 4.00 13.78 1.40
C CYS A 296 5.08 14.76 0.96
N VAL A 297 6.00 15.12 1.85
CA VAL A 297 7.14 15.99 1.52
C VAL A 297 7.98 15.36 0.40
N PHE A 298 8.28 14.06 0.50
CA PHE A 298 9.00 13.32 -0.52
C PHE A 298 8.28 13.37 -1.88
N ILE A 299 6.95 13.20 -1.92
CA ILE A 299 6.13 13.28 -3.15
C ILE A 299 6.24 14.67 -3.79
N LEU A 300 6.12 15.73 -2.99
CA LEU A 300 6.19 17.12 -3.47
C LEU A 300 7.58 17.45 -4.03
N LEU A 301 8.63 17.02 -3.36
CA LEU A 301 10.01 17.24 -3.77
C LEU A 301 10.38 16.40 -4.99
N LEU A 302 9.87 15.17 -5.10
CA LEU A 302 10.08 14.31 -6.26
C LEU A 302 9.45 14.89 -7.52
N ASP A 303 8.25 15.49 -7.43
CA ASP A 303 7.63 16.19 -8.55
C ASP A 303 8.43 17.45 -8.96
N ALA A 304 9.17 18.01 -8.02
CA ALA A 304 10.00 19.18 -8.21
C ALA A 304 11.44 18.85 -8.68
N ALA A 305 11.89 17.63 -8.49
CA ALA A 305 13.23 17.17 -8.80
C ALA A 305 13.53 17.15 -10.33
N PRO A 306 14.81 17.05 -10.75
CA PRO A 306 15.17 16.91 -12.15
C PRO A 306 14.47 15.72 -12.84
N LYS A 307 14.19 15.86 -14.14
CA LYS A 307 13.46 14.85 -14.93
C LYS A 307 14.09 13.45 -14.88
N GLY A 308 15.42 13.34 -14.81
CA GLY A 308 16.11 12.05 -14.67
C GLY A 308 15.71 11.30 -13.40
N VAL A 309 15.57 12.02 -12.28
CA VAL A 309 15.11 11.44 -11.00
C VAL A 309 13.64 11.07 -11.08
N GLN A 310 12.80 11.95 -11.65
CA GLN A 310 11.37 11.65 -11.86
C GLN A 310 11.18 10.41 -12.73
N TRP A 311 12.06 10.17 -13.73
CA TRP A 311 12.01 9.01 -14.61
C TRP A 311 12.13 7.69 -13.84
N LEU A 312 12.91 7.63 -12.77
CA LEU A 312 12.99 6.43 -11.92
C LEU A 312 11.61 5.97 -11.41
N PHE A 313 10.69 6.92 -11.20
CA PHE A 313 9.35 6.68 -10.69
C PHE A 313 8.28 6.69 -11.78
N SER A 314 8.57 7.13 -12.99
CA SER A 314 7.59 7.34 -14.07
C SER A 314 7.87 6.55 -15.35
N ASN A 315 8.83 5.62 -15.32
CA ASN A 315 9.19 4.78 -16.45
C ASN A 315 8.11 3.69 -16.73
N ARG A 316 8.27 2.96 -17.83
CA ARG A 316 7.32 1.93 -18.28
C ARG A 316 7.19 0.77 -17.30
N ILE A 317 8.27 0.40 -16.61
CA ILE A 317 8.26 -0.68 -15.60
C ILE A 317 7.41 -0.24 -14.41
N ALA A 318 7.65 0.96 -13.87
CA ALA A 318 6.86 1.53 -12.78
C ALA A 318 5.36 1.64 -13.16
N ALA A 319 5.07 2.04 -14.39
CA ALA A 319 3.71 2.09 -14.91
C ALA A 319 3.03 0.71 -14.99
N PHE A 320 3.76 -0.31 -15.46
CA PHE A 320 3.27 -1.69 -15.48
C PHE A 320 3.01 -2.21 -14.06
N LEU A 321 3.99 -2.11 -13.18
CA LEU A 321 3.88 -2.58 -11.79
C LEU A 321 2.73 -1.87 -11.04
N SER A 322 2.58 -0.55 -11.24
CA SER A 322 1.44 0.18 -10.71
C SER A 322 0.10 -0.28 -11.27
N ALA A 323 0.05 -0.64 -12.56
CA ALA A 323 -1.17 -1.13 -13.19
C ALA A 323 -1.63 -2.49 -12.66
N VAL A 324 -0.69 -3.37 -12.31
CA VAL A 324 -0.99 -4.71 -11.75
C VAL A 324 -1.01 -4.73 -10.23
N SER A 325 -0.66 -3.62 -9.56
CA SER A 325 -0.44 -3.55 -8.11
C SER A 325 -1.62 -4.01 -7.27
N TYR A 326 -2.85 -3.76 -7.72
CA TYR A 326 -4.06 -4.16 -7.01
C TYR A 326 -4.21 -5.69 -6.96
N ASN A 327 -4.13 -6.37 -8.10
CA ASN A 327 -4.20 -7.83 -8.13
C ASN A 327 -2.94 -8.47 -7.52
N PHE A 328 -1.78 -7.83 -7.67
CA PHE A 328 -0.58 -8.27 -6.97
C PHE A 328 -0.78 -8.26 -5.44
N TYR A 329 -1.38 -7.19 -4.91
CA TYR A 329 -1.69 -7.07 -3.49
C TYR A 329 -2.67 -8.16 -3.01
N ILE A 330 -3.70 -8.47 -3.78
CA ILE A 330 -4.66 -9.53 -3.44
C ILE A 330 -3.97 -10.90 -3.36
N TRP A 331 -3.09 -11.22 -4.33
CA TRP A 331 -2.63 -12.57 -4.54
C TRP A 331 -1.25 -12.89 -3.96
N HIS A 332 -0.41 -11.90 -3.63
CA HIS A 332 0.99 -12.16 -3.21
C HIS A 332 1.09 -13.08 -1.99
N SER A 333 0.25 -12.87 -0.96
CA SER A 333 0.26 -13.71 0.24
C SER A 333 -0.19 -15.15 -0.06
N THR A 334 -1.16 -15.30 -0.98
CA THR A 334 -1.60 -16.63 -1.46
C THR A 334 -0.45 -17.37 -2.13
N VAL A 335 0.28 -16.71 -3.03
CA VAL A 335 1.43 -17.32 -3.70
C VAL A 335 2.48 -17.75 -2.69
N LEU A 336 2.84 -16.90 -1.75
CA LEU A 336 3.80 -17.23 -0.69
C LEU A 336 3.39 -18.48 0.09
N LEU A 337 2.17 -18.49 0.61
CA LEU A 337 1.67 -19.59 1.45
C LEU A 337 1.49 -20.89 0.66
N LYS A 338 1.07 -20.82 -0.61
CA LYS A 338 0.91 -22.02 -1.45
C LYS A 338 2.24 -22.62 -1.89
N LEU A 339 3.21 -21.80 -2.29
CA LEU A 339 4.57 -22.30 -2.56
C LEU A 339 5.12 -23.00 -1.33
N LYS A 340 4.92 -22.44 -0.14
CA LYS A 340 5.32 -23.06 1.12
C LYS A 340 4.59 -24.39 1.36
N ALA A 341 3.27 -24.41 1.26
CA ALA A 341 2.46 -25.61 1.49
C ALA A 341 2.79 -26.75 0.51
N TRP A 342 3.12 -26.40 -0.74
CA TRP A 342 3.49 -27.35 -1.78
C TRP A 342 4.97 -27.71 -1.79
N ARG A 343 5.78 -27.16 -0.87
CA ARG A 343 7.23 -27.35 -0.78
C ARG A 343 7.96 -26.99 -2.08
N ILE A 344 7.62 -25.87 -2.69
CA ILE A 344 8.21 -25.39 -3.94
C ILE A 344 9.01 -24.09 -3.68
N PRO A 345 10.34 -24.07 -3.94
CA PRO A 345 11.18 -25.15 -4.44
C PRO A 345 11.45 -26.21 -3.37
N TYR A 346 11.68 -27.45 -3.81
CA TYR A 346 11.97 -28.55 -2.91
C TYR A 346 13.27 -28.31 -2.11
N TYR A 347 13.22 -28.65 -0.84
CA TYR A 347 14.33 -28.58 0.08
C TYR A 347 14.59 -29.97 0.68
N PRO A 348 15.71 -30.65 0.32
CA PRO A 348 15.93 -32.06 0.64
C PRO A 348 16.03 -32.33 2.14
N ASP A 349 16.58 -31.40 2.91
CA ASP A 349 16.79 -31.55 4.36
C ASP A 349 15.62 -31.00 5.20
N ALA A 350 14.53 -30.59 4.57
CA ALA A 350 13.35 -30.12 5.28
C ALA A 350 12.65 -31.28 5.98
N PRO A 351 12.54 -31.29 7.33
CA PRO A 351 11.78 -32.29 8.06
C PRO A 351 10.32 -32.34 7.53
N GLU A 352 9.67 -33.49 7.70
CA GLU A 352 8.27 -33.65 7.28
C GLU A 352 7.34 -32.73 8.09
N GLY A 353 6.63 -31.83 7.45
CA GLY A 353 5.66 -30.91 8.06
C GLY A 353 5.85 -29.45 7.71
N ALA A 354 4.82 -28.62 7.97
CA ALA A 354 4.85 -27.19 7.67
C ALA A 354 5.85 -26.38 8.53
N ALA A 355 6.30 -26.93 9.66
CA ALA A 355 7.35 -26.36 10.51
C ALA A 355 8.76 -26.45 9.88
N ALA A 356 8.86 -27.12 8.76
CA ALA A 356 10.09 -27.59 8.13
C ALA A 356 10.74 -26.62 7.16
N TRP A 357 10.24 -25.43 7.04
CA TRP A 357 10.89 -24.42 6.21
C TRP A 357 12.07 -23.82 6.96
N PRO A 358 13.16 -23.43 6.25
CA PRO A 358 14.30 -22.84 6.89
C PRO A 358 13.85 -21.66 7.75
N GLN A 359 13.85 -21.87 9.04
CA GLN A 359 13.59 -20.80 10.01
C GLN A 359 14.93 -20.24 10.45
N SER A 360 15.01 -18.94 10.68
CA SER A 360 16.23 -18.27 11.14
C SER A 360 16.52 -18.53 12.63
N ALA A 361 15.86 -19.47 13.25
CA ALA A 361 16.07 -19.78 14.65
C ALA A 361 17.45 -20.44 14.85
N GLY A 362 18.42 -19.62 15.23
CA GLY A 362 19.57 -20.08 15.99
C GLY A 362 20.55 -20.99 15.27
N GLY A 363 21.32 -20.48 14.32
CA GLY A 363 22.64 -21.06 14.01
C GLY A 363 22.72 -22.02 12.86
N GLU A 364 21.64 -22.38 12.19
CA GLU A 364 21.72 -23.24 11.01
C GLU A 364 22.28 -22.46 9.81
N PRO A 365 23.18 -23.08 9.03
CA PRO A 365 23.72 -22.44 7.83
C PRO A 365 22.60 -22.17 6.83
N TRP A 366 22.52 -20.95 6.42
CA TRP A 366 21.55 -20.45 5.46
C TRP A 366 21.67 -21.15 4.11
N HIS A 367 20.60 -21.74 3.64
CA HIS A 367 20.53 -22.29 2.28
C HIS A 367 20.23 -21.17 1.29
N PHE A 368 21.23 -20.33 1.05
CA PHE A 368 21.15 -19.16 0.18
C PHE A 368 20.58 -19.48 -1.20
N VAL A 369 20.99 -20.58 -1.81
CA VAL A 369 20.50 -21.02 -3.13
C VAL A 369 19.01 -21.29 -3.10
N TRP A 370 18.50 -21.93 -2.05
CA TRP A 370 17.07 -22.17 -1.89
C TRP A 370 16.29 -20.86 -1.77
N GLN A 371 16.78 -19.92 -0.98
CA GLN A 371 16.12 -18.63 -0.81
C GLN A 371 16.06 -17.82 -2.08
N VAL A 372 17.14 -17.80 -2.86
CA VAL A 372 17.15 -17.15 -4.18
C VAL A 372 16.10 -17.80 -5.08
N LYS A 373 16.05 -19.15 -5.13
CA LYS A 373 15.03 -19.88 -5.90
C LYS A 373 13.62 -19.53 -5.43
N TYR A 374 13.35 -19.55 -4.12
CA TYR A 374 12.04 -19.23 -3.58
C TYR A 374 11.65 -17.77 -3.89
N THR A 375 12.57 -16.84 -3.71
CA THR A 375 12.38 -15.43 -4.02
C THR A 375 12.03 -15.21 -5.49
N VAL A 376 12.81 -15.79 -6.42
CA VAL A 376 12.56 -15.68 -7.86
C VAL A 376 11.22 -16.29 -8.24
N LEU A 377 10.90 -17.47 -7.75
CA LEU A 377 9.61 -18.13 -8.00
C LEU A 377 8.45 -17.31 -7.46
N PHE A 378 8.57 -16.80 -6.22
CA PHE A 378 7.54 -15.94 -5.65
C PHE A 378 7.25 -14.73 -6.53
N TRP A 379 8.29 -13.95 -6.89
CA TRP A 379 8.10 -12.75 -7.70
C TRP A 379 7.55 -13.07 -9.08
N ALA A 380 8.05 -14.10 -9.73
CA ALA A 380 7.56 -14.53 -11.05
C ALA A 380 6.09 -14.95 -10.99
N CYS A 381 5.73 -15.86 -10.09
CA CYS A 381 4.36 -16.36 -9.95
C CYS A 381 3.38 -15.25 -9.54
N ALA A 382 3.76 -14.41 -8.57
CA ALA A 382 2.89 -13.34 -8.09
C ALA A 382 2.66 -12.26 -9.16
N LEU A 383 3.69 -11.88 -9.93
CA LEU A 383 3.56 -10.92 -11.03
C LEU A 383 2.76 -11.49 -12.21
N LEU A 384 2.99 -12.74 -12.59
CA LEU A 384 2.22 -13.41 -13.65
C LEU A 384 0.75 -13.52 -13.28
N LEU A 385 0.45 -13.93 -12.05
CA LEU A 385 -0.92 -14.05 -11.55
C LEU A 385 -1.59 -12.67 -11.49
N ALA A 386 -0.88 -11.65 -11.00
CA ALA A 386 -1.38 -10.29 -10.95
C ALA A 386 -1.66 -9.73 -12.35
N ALA A 387 -0.78 -9.97 -13.32
CA ALA A 387 -0.98 -9.57 -14.71
C ALA A 387 -2.19 -10.29 -15.32
N PHE A 388 -2.30 -11.60 -15.11
CA PHE A 388 -3.45 -12.39 -15.55
C PHE A 388 -4.77 -11.77 -15.06
N PHE A 389 -4.95 -11.61 -13.76
CA PHE A 389 -6.19 -11.05 -13.20
C PHE A 389 -6.43 -9.59 -13.62
N THR A 390 -5.37 -8.79 -13.75
CA THR A 390 -5.51 -7.39 -14.17
C THR A 390 -5.97 -7.27 -15.62
N TYR A 391 -5.34 -7.99 -16.54
CA TYR A 391 -5.59 -7.81 -17.98
C TYR A 391 -6.76 -8.63 -18.49
N LEU A 392 -7.04 -9.80 -17.90
CA LEU A 392 -8.12 -10.67 -18.35
C LEU A 392 -9.42 -10.52 -17.57
N ILE A 393 -9.36 -10.01 -16.32
CA ILE A 393 -10.56 -9.90 -15.46
C ILE A 393 -10.86 -8.44 -15.14
N GLU A 394 -9.98 -7.75 -14.40
CA GLU A 394 -10.24 -6.41 -13.87
C GLU A 394 -10.54 -5.41 -14.99
N LYS A 395 -9.60 -5.23 -15.93
CA LYS A 395 -9.73 -4.21 -16.99
C LYS A 395 -10.90 -4.46 -17.93
N PRO A 396 -11.14 -5.69 -18.45
CA PRO A 396 -12.30 -5.95 -19.30
C PRO A 396 -13.62 -5.71 -18.57
N THR A 397 -13.76 -6.22 -17.34
CA THR A 397 -14.97 -6.04 -16.53
C THR A 397 -15.20 -4.57 -16.18
N ALA A 398 -14.15 -3.85 -15.77
CA ALA A 398 -14.25 -2.42 -15.51
C ALA A 398 -14.67 -1.64 -16.76
N LYS A 399 -14.11 -1.97 -17.94
CA LYS A 399 -14.51 -1.35 -19.21
C LYS A 399 -15.98 -1.61 -19.53
N GLN A 400 -16.46 -2.83 -19.31
CA GLN A 400 -17.86 -3.20 -19.53
C GLN A 400 -18.80 -2.44 -18.56
N LEU A 401 -18.47 -2.42 -17.27
CA LEU A 401 -19.25 -1.74 -16.24
C LEU A 401 -19.31 -0.22 -16.48
N LEU A 402 -18.21 0.39 -16.97
CA LEU A 402 -18.13 1.84 -17.21
C LEU A 402 -18.69 2.27 -18.56
N ARG A 403 -19.00 1.34 -19.49
CA ARG A 403 -19.65 1.69 -20.75
C ARG A 403 -20.95 2.44 -20.46
N LYS A 404 -21.09 3.65 -21.05
CA LYS A 404 -22.37 4.34 -21.11
C LYS A 404 -23.30 3.47 -21.97
N LYS A 405 -24.45 3.01 -21.44
CA LYS A 405 -25.53 2.51 -22.30
C LYS A 405 -25.84 3.62 -23.30
N LYS A 406 -25.55 3.41 -24.57
CA LYS A 406 -26.16 4.21 -25.63
C LYS A 406 -27.66 4.00 -25.47
N ILE A 407 -28.36 4.98 -24.96
CA ILE A 407 -29.82 5.03 -25.03
C ILE A 407 -30.11 5.18 -26.52
N ILE A 408 -30.51 4.08 -27.14
CA ILE A 408 -31.16 4.12 -28.45
C ILE A 408 -32.46 4.88 -28.18
N ARG A 409 -32.47 6.15 -28.50
CA ARG A 409 -33.73 6.89 -28.63
C ARG A 409 -34.37 6.35 -29.91
N THR A 410 -35.30 5.42 -29.74
CA THR A 410 -36.35 5.11 -30.74
C THR A 410 -37.36 6.22 -30.70
#